data_5986585bac869dfe9c9b3e1bb83c3300
#
_entry.id   5986585bac869dfe9c9b3e1bb83c3300
#
_cell.length_a   1.000
_cell.length_b   1.000
_cell.length_c   1.000
_cell.angle_alpha   90.00
_cell.angle_beta   90.00
_cell.angle_gamma   90.00
#
_symmetry.space_group_name_H-M   'P 1'
#
loop_
_entity.id
_entity.type
_entity.pdbx_description
1 polymer ?
#
loop_
_entity_poly.entity_id
_entity_poly.type
_entity_poly.pdbx_seq_one_letter_code
_entity_poly.pdbx_strand_id
1 'polypeptide(L)'
;MPLQTVLTQRLGLSHPIIQAPMAGGATTVDLVAAVCEAGALGFIGAAYLTPPQIADVSRALRARTARPFGINLFAPLPAPETPRDAAPALERVAPYHAELGLPPPTLPASTGDPFREQLAAALESGASVFSFTFGILPAGAIEAIKARGMFLIGTATTVEEARALEAAGVDAVVAQGSEAGAHRGTFAADFEAAMIGTMALVPQVADAVPVPVIASGGIMDGRGIAAALALGASAAQMGTAFLTCDEAGIPDAHKAAILGAREHETRLTRAFSGRPARGIVNRFMREVEGPGAPGAILPYPLQNVLTRPLRTAAAKQGRAEFLSLWAGQGVRMARRQSAADLVARLATEAEAVVRRVAASA
;
A
#
# COMPACT_ATOMS: atom_id res chain seq x y z
N MET A 1 -29.54 4.78 -0.88
CA MET A 1 -29.16 4.14 -2.16
C MET A 1 -27.66 3.97 -2.13
N PRO A 2 -27.11 2.84 -2.60
CA PRO A 2 -25.68 2.64 -2.64
C PRO A 2 -24.99 3.74 -3.47
N LEU A 3 -23.80 4.17 -3.03
CA LEU A 3 -23.03 5.19 -3.73
C LEU A 3 -22.43 4.56 -5.00
N GLN A 4 -23.03 4.87 -6.14
CA GLN A 4 -22.58 4.39 -7.44
C GLN A 4 -21.67 5.40 -8.12
N THR A 5 -20.54 4.93 -8.64
CA THR A 5 -19.55 5.72 -9.38
C THR A 5 -19.21 5.02 -10.69
N VAL A 6 -18.52 5.71 -11.61
CA VAL A 6 -18.02 5.10 -12.86
C VAL A 6 -17.16 3.86 -12.56
N LEU A 7 -16.35 3.90 -11.51
CA LEU A 7 -15.48 2.78 -11.14
C LEU A 7 -16.27 1.58 -10.60
N THR A 8 -17.26 1.81 -9.71
CA THR A 8 -18.09 0.73 -9.17
C THR A 8 -18.89 0.03 -10.27
N GLN A 9 -19.45 0.79 -11.21
CA GLN A 9 -20.19 0.24 -12.36
C GLN A 9 -19.27 -0.59 -13.26
N ARG A 10 -18.07 -0.08 -13.55
CA ARG A 10 -17.13 -0.75 -14.46
C ARG A 10 -16.55 -2.04 -13.89
N LEU A 11 -16.38 -2.11 -12.57
CA LEU A 11 -15.80 -3.26 -11.88
C LEU A 11 -16.86 -4.16 -11.22
N GLY A 12 -18.15 -3.84 -11.30
CA GLY A 12 -19.22 -4.59 -10.66
C GLY A 12 -19.17 -4.61 -9.13
N LEU A 13 -18.74 -3.47 -8.53
CA LEU A 13 -18.65 -3.32 -7.07
C LEU A 13 -19.94 -2.75 -6.50
N SER A 14 -20.27 -3.15 -5.28
CA SER A 14 -21.42 -2.60 -4.53
C SER A 14 -21.07 -1.27 -3.87
N HIS A 15 -19.80 -1.04 -3.53
CA HIS A 15 -19.33 0.12 -2.77
C HIS A 15 -18.04 0.70 -3.39
N PRO A 16 -17.86 2.04 -3.38
CA PRO A 16 -16.65 2.69 -3.87
C PRO A 16 -15.49 2.59 -2.84
N ILE A 17 -15.24 1.38 -2.37
CA ILE A 17 -14.29 1.04 -1.31
C ILE A 17 -13.26 0.05 -1.85
N ILE A 18 -11.99 0.35 -1.62
CA ILE A 18 -10.86 -0.50 -2.02
C ILE A 18 -9.99 -0.78 -0.81
N GLN A 19 -9.74 -2.06 -0.52
CA GLN A 19 -8.68 -2.45 0.40
C GLN A 19 -7.35 -2.34 -0.35
N ALA A 20 -6.47 -1.46 0.13
CA ALA A 20 -5.17 -1.22 -0.48
C ALA A 20 -4.31 -2.48 -0.56
N PRO A 21 -3.54 -2.69 -1.63
CA PRO A 21 -2.54 -3.74 -1.66
C PRO A 21 -1.46 -3.48 -0.59
N MET A 22 -1.25 -4.44 0.30
CA MET A 22 -0.31 -4.33 1.42
C MET A 22 0.62 -5.54 1.41
N ALA A 23 1.72 -5.43 0.65
CA ALA A 23 2.71 -6.48 0.51
C ALA A 23 3.45 -6.78 1.83
N GLY A 24 3.99 -7.99 1.95
CA GLY A 24 4.73 -8.41 3.14
C GLY A 24 3.89 -9.15 4.18
N GLY A 25 2.75 -9.73 3.78
CA GLY A 25 1.94 -10.62 4.60
C GLY A 25 0.66 -10.00 5.17
N ALA A 26 0.47 -8.69 5.04
CA ALA A 26 -0.74 -8.03 5.56
C ALA A 26 -2.02 -8.45 4.81
N THR A 27 -1.95 -8.61 3.49
CA THR A 27 -3.09 -9.08 2.67
C THR A 27 -3.12 -10.60 2.61
N THR A 28 -3.94 -11.21 3.45
CA THR A 28 -4.22 -12.64 3.43
C THR A 28 -5.32 -12.99 2.44
N VAL A 29 -5.44 -14.26 2.09
CA VAL A 29 -6.58 -14.77 1.28
C VAL A 29 -7.90 -14.47 1.98
N ASP A 30 -7.95 -14.63 3.32
CA ASP A 30 -9.16 -14.40 4.11
C ASP A 30 -9.58 -12.93 4.08
N LEU A 31 -8.64 -12.00 4.25
CA LEU A 31 -8.92 -10.56 4.17
C LEU A 31 -9.48 -10.18 2.80
N VAL A 32 -8.79 -10.59 1.73
CA VAL A 32 -9.19 -10.23 0.36
C VAL A 32 -10.56 -10.82 0.01
N ALA A 33 -10.80 -12.09 0.36
CA ALA A 33 -12.09 -12.74 0.13
C ALA A 33 -13.22 -12.04 0.89
N ALA A 34 -13.04 -11.75 2.19
CA ALA A 34 -14.05 -11.06 3.01
C ALA A 34 -14.40 -9.67 2.45
N VAL A 35 -13.40 -8.91 1.99
CA VAL A 35 -13.60 -7.60 1.35
C VAL A 35 -14.39 -7.74 0.04
N CYS A 36 -14.04 -8.70 -0.81
CA CYS A 36 -14.71 -8.91 -2.08
C CYS A 36 -16.16 -9.37 -1.89
N GLU A 37 -16.41 -10.31 -0.98
CA GLU A 37 -17.76 -10.79 -0.66
C GLU A 37 -18.64 -9.69 -0.05
N ALA A 38 -18.05 -8.75 0.69
CA ALA A 38 -18.73 -7.57 1.19
C ALA A 38 -19.02 -6.50 0.11
N GLY A 39 -18.69 -6.74 -1.17
CA GLY A 39 -19.00 -5.87 -2.29
C GLY A 39 -18.02 -4.71 -2.53
N ALA A 40 -16.84 -4.76 -1.91
CA ALA A 40 -15.71 -3.86 -2.15
C ALA A 40 -14.63 -4.54 -3.01
N LEU A 41 -13.55 -3.84 -3.36
CA LEU A 41 -12.43 -4.41 -4.10
C LEU A 41 -11.28 -4.75 -3.14
N GLY A 42 -10.96 -6.03 -3.01
CA GLY A 42 -9.79 -6.49 -2.27
C GLY A 42 -8.59 -6.72 -3.19
N PHE A 43 -7.37 -6.46 -2.69
CA PHE A 43 -6.13 -6.63 -3.44
C PHE A 43 -5.16 -7.61 -2.78
N ILE A 44 -4.56 -8.49 -3.57
CA ILE A 44 -3.36 -9.24 -3.21
C ILE A 44 -2.15 -8.31 -3.38
N GLY A 45 -1.40 -8.04 -2.31
CA GLY A 45 -0.12 -7.33 -2.36
C GLY A 45 1.01 -8.30 -2.71
N ALA A 46 1.27 -8.53 -3.99
CA ALA A 46 2.13 -9.63 -4.46
C ALA A 46 3.60 -9.26 -4.66
N ALA A 47 3.99 -8.00 -4.46
CA ALA A 47 5.33 -7.50 -4.81
C ALA A 47 6.51 -8.23 -4.13
N TYR A 48 6.28 -8.94 -3.02
CA TYR A 48 7.30 -9.76 -2.34
C TYR A 48 7.04 -11.27 -2.43
N LEU A 49 6.04 -11.68 -3.21
CA LEU A 49 5.75 -13.09 -3.43
C LEU A 49 6.56 -13.63 -4.62
N THR A 50 6.98 -14.88 -4.54
CA THR A 50 7.52 -15.60 -5.70
C THR A 50 6.40 -15.98 -6.66
N PRO A 51 6.68 -16.25 -7.95
CA PRO A 51 5.66 -16.69 -8.90
C PRO A 51 4.83 -17.89 -8.43
N PRO A 52 5.39 -18.97 -7.85
CA PRO A 52 4.59 -20.04 -7.27
C PRO A 52 3.66 -19.58 -6.15
N GLN A 53 4.14 -18.68 -5.26
CA GLN A 53 3.31 -18.13 -4.18
C GLN A 53 2.16 -17.28 -4.73
N ILE A 54 2.38 -16.51 -5.81
CA ILE A 54 1.31 -15.78 -6.49
C ILE A 54 0.25 -16.74 -7.01
N ALA A 55 0.65 -17.83 -7.67
CA ALA A 55 -0.27 -18.84 -8.18
C ALA A 55 -1.08 -19.52 -7.06
N ASP A 56 -0.43 -19.86 -5.94
CA ASP A 56 -1.07 -20.52 -4.80
C ASP A 56 -2.10 -19.62 -4.10
N VAL A 57 -1.71 -18.34 -3.81
CA VAL A 57 -2.62 -17.36 -3.19
C VAL A 57 -3.81 -17.07 -4.11
N SER A 58 -3.58 -16.92 -5.40
CA SER A 58 -4.64 -16.65 -6.38
C SER A 58 -5.63 -17.83 -6.49
N ARG A 59 -5.13 -19.06 -6.53
CA ARG A 59 -5.95 -20.27 -6.53
C ARG A 59 -6.79 -20.39 -5.26
N ALA A 60 -6.16 -20.16 -4.10
CA ALA A 60 -6.84 -20.19 -2.81
C ALA A 60 -7.93 -19.13 -2.72
N LEU A 61 -7.69 -17.93 -3.27
CA LEU A 61 -8.67 -16.85 -3.30
C LEU A 61 -9.85 -17.19 -4.21
N ARG A 62 -9.60 -17.72 -5.42
CA ARG A 62 -10.68 -18.15 -6.34
C ARG A 62 -11.55 -19.26 -5.78
N ALA A 63 -11.01 -20.11 -4.91
CA ALA A 63 -11.82 -21.13 -4.21
C ALA A 63 -12.77 -20.52 -3.16
N ARG A 64 -12.56 -19.26 -2.76
CA ARG A 64 -13.36 -18.58 -1.73
C ARG A 64 -14.31 -17.52 -2.26
N THR A 65 -14.03 -16.94 -3.43
CA THR A 65 -14.86 -15.89 -4.01
C THR A 65 -14.86 -15.93 -5.54
N ALA A 66 -16.05 -15.74 -6.11
CA ALA A 66 -16.23 -15.48 -7.54
C ALA A 66 -16.21 -13.97 -7.87
N ARG A 67 -16.17 -13.10 -6.85
CA ARG A 67 -16.15 -11.65 -7.02
C ARG A 67 -14.84 -11.17 -7.65
N PRO A 68 -14.85 -9.99 -8.29
CA PRO A 68 -13.62 -9.39 -8.79
C PRO A 68 -12.65 -9.08 -7.64
N PHE A 69 -11.36 -9.34 -7.88
CA PHE A 69 -10.27 -8.94 -7.00
C PHE A 69 -9.10 -8.36 -7.80
N GLY A 70 -8.21 -7.67 -7.11
CA GLY A 70 -7.02 -7.08 -7.70
C GLY A 70 -5.73 -7.79 -7.26
N ILE A 71 -4.70 -7.66 -8.09
CA ILE A 71 -3.32 -8.04 -7.78
C ILE A 71 -2.40 -6.84 -8.00
N ASN A 72 -1.41 -6.67 -7.10
CA ASN A 72 -0.49 -5.55 -7.15
C ASN A 72 0.95 -6.01 -7.23
N LEU A 73 1.72 -5.38 -8.12
CA LEU A 73 3.18 -5.49 -8.17
C LEU A 73 3.83 -4.10 -8.09
N PHE A 74 5.13 -4.07 -7.86
CA PHE A 74 5.92 -2.85 -8.07
C PHE A 74 6.34 -2.75 -9.52
N ALA A 75 6.35 -1.55 -10.08
CA ALA A 75 6.99 -1.30 -11.37
C ALA A 75 8.49 -1.62 -11.28
N PRO A 76 9.11 -2.07 -12.38
CA PRO A 76 10.55 -2.28 -12.41
C PRO A 76 11.29 -1.00 -12.00
N LEU A 77 12.20 -1.14 -11.05
CA LEU A 77 13.05 -0.04 -10.62
C LEU A 77 14.45 -0.22 -11.20
N PRO A 78 15.17 0.88 -11.49
CA PRO A 78 16.58 0.79 -11.80
C PRO A 78 17.33 0.02 -10.71
N ALA A 79 18.33 -0.76 -11.13
CA ALA A 79 19.19 -1.44 -10.17
C ALA A 79 19.79 -0.40 -9.21
N PRO A 80 19.75 -0.61 -7.89
CA PRO A 80 20.34 0.32 -6.96
C PRO A 80 21.86 0.37 -7.17
N GLU A 81 22.44 1.55 -7.06
CA GLU A 81 23.88 1.67 -6.99
C GLU A 81 24.37 0.92 -5.75
N THR A 82 25.30 -0.01 -5.94
CA THR A 82 25.97 -0.67 -4.81
C THR A 82 26.84 0.38 -4.11
N PRO A 83 26.64 0.64 -2.81
CA PRO A 83 27.45 1.62 -2.11
C PRO A 83 28.90 1.18 -2.13
N ARG A 84 29.83 2.13 -2.31
CA ARG A 84 31.28 1.86 -2.27
C ARG A 84 31.73 1.31 -0.92
N ASP A 85 31.07 1.77 0.13
CA ASP A 85 31.25 1.29 1.50
C ASP A 85 29.89 1.06 2.15
N ALA A 86 29.62 -0.18 2.53
CA ALA A 86 28.40 -0.57 3.22
C ALA A 86 28.61 -0.74 4.74
N ALA A 87 29.85 -0.62 5.23
CA ALA A 87 30.17 -0.82 6.64
C ALA A 87 29.32 0.05 7.57
N PRO A 88 29.13 1.37 7.31
CA PRO A 88 28.28 2.21 8.17
C PRO A 88 26.84 1.71 8.32
N ALA A 89 26.25 1.13 7.26
CA ALA A 89 24.91 0.58 7.32
C ALA A 89 24.84 -0.74 8.08
N LEU A 90 25.85 -1.61 7.91
CA LEU A 90 25.94 -2.87 8.63
C LEU A 90 26.18 -2.64 10.13
N GLU A 91 27.10 -1.75 10.48
CA GLU A 91 27.39 -1.36 11.86
C GLU A 91 26.17 -0.75 12.54
N ARG A 92 25.37 0.04 11.81
CA ARG A 92 24.15 0.68 12.32
C ARG A 92 23.07 -0.32 12.72
N VAL A 93 22.96 -1.46 12.02
CA VAL A 93 21.94 -2.47 12.32
C VAL A 93 22.46 -3.64 13.16
N ALA A 94 23.78 -3.79 13.31
CA ALA A 94 24.40 -4.89 14.04
C ALA A 94 23.94 -5.01 15.52
N PRO A 95 23.80 -3.92 16.30
CA PRO A 95 23.32 -4.01 17.69
C PRO A 95 21.92 -4.66 17.79
N TYR A 96 21.03 -4.37 16.84
CA TYR A 96 19.67 -4.93 16.85
C TYR A 96 19.65 -6.39 16.43
N HIS A 97 20.57 -6.81 15.55
CA HIS A 97 20.78 -8.21 15.23
C HIS A 97 21.20 -8.97 16.48
N ALA A 98 22.19 -8.47 17.22
CA ALA A 98 22.68 -9.08 18.46
C ALA A 98 21.54 -9.16 19.51
N GLU A 99 20.77 -8.09 19.70
CA GLU A 99 19.67 -8.03 20.65
C GLU A 99 18.56 -9.04 20.34
N LEU A 100 18.32 -9.34 19.06
CA LEU A 100 17.33 -10.32 18.60
C LEU A 100 17.90 -11.74 18.43
N GLY A 101 19.16 -11.98 18.80
CA GLY A 101 19.82 -13.28 18.68
C GLY A 101 20.10 -13.70 17.25
N LEU A 102 20.28 -12.74 16.34
CA LEU A 102 20.59 -12.99 14.94
C LEU A 102 22.10 -12.95 14.69
N PRO A 103 22.60 -13.64 13.65
CA PRO A 103 23.98 -13.49 13.23
C PRO A 103 24.25 -12.03 12.78
N PRO A 104 25.54 -11.61 12.78
CA PRO A 104 25.91 -10.29 12.26
C PRO A 104 25.31 -10.03 10.87
N PRO A 105 24.83 -8.79 10.60
CA PRO A 105 24.27 -8.46 9.30
C PRO A 105 25.33 -8.53 8.20
N THR A 106 24.93 -8.96 7.02
CA THR A 106 25.78 -8.99 5.83
C THR A 106 25.17 -8.12 4.72
N LEU A 107 26.00 -7.59 3.85
CA LEU A 107 25.51 -6.85 2.69
C LEU A 107 24.63 -7.77 1.84
N PRO A 108 23.38 -7.40 1.55
CA PRO A 108 22.53 -8.20 0.69
C PRO A 108 23.15 -8.33 -0.71
N ALA A 109 23.14 -9.54 -1.25
CA ALA A 109 23.44 -9.72 -2.66
C ALA A 109 22.43 -8.93 -3.51
N SER A 110 22.88 -8.40 -4.65
CA SER A 110 21.95 -7.78 -5.61
C SER A 110 20.93 -8.83 -6.03
N THR A 111 19.66 -8.57 -5.72
CA THR A 111 18.56 -9.38 -6.22
C THR A 111 18.19 -8.86 -7.60
N GLY A 112 18.14 -9.73 -8.61
CA GLY A 112 17.59 -9.38 -9.91
C GLY A 112 16.16 -8.81 -9.79
N ASP A 113 15.68 -8.16 -10.83
CA ASP A 113 14.30 -7.67 -10.87
C ASP A 113 13.34 -8.86 -11.08
N PRO A 114 12.49 -9.21 -10.10
CA PRO A 114 11.57 -10.33 -10.23
C PRO A 114 10.32 -9.99 -11.06
N PHE A 115 10.19 -8.75 -11.52
CA PHE A 115 8.95 -8.24 -12.12
C PHE A 115 8.43 -9.08 -13.27
N ARG A 116 9.30 -9.47 -14.19
CA ARG A 116 8.91 -10.23 -15.40
C ARG A 116 8.24 -11.57 -15.05
N GLU A 117 8.83 -12.29 -14.11
CA GLU A 117 8.30 -13.59 -13.67
C GLU A 117 7.05 -13.43 -12.82
N GLN A 118 7.03 -12.42 -11.95
CA GLN A 118 5.84 -12.08 -11.15
C GLN A 118 4.69 -11.63 -12.04
N LEU A 119 4.95 -10.82 -13.07
CA LEU A 119 3.93 -10.40 -14.04
C LEU A 119 3.33 -11.62 -14.74
N ALA A 120 4.14 -12.55 -15.22
CA ALA A 120 3.64 -13.77 -15.86
C ALA A 120 2.68 -14.54 -14.94
N ALA A 121 3.03 -14.72 -13.67
CA ALA A 121 2.16 -15.37 -12.68
C ALA A 121 0.91 -14.52 -12.36
N ALA A 122 1.01 -13.20 -12.33
CA ALA A 122 -0.12 -12.30 -12.08
C ALA A 122 -1.13 -12.33 -13.24
N LEU A 123 -0.68 -12.44 -14.48
CA LEU A 123 -1.54 -12.56 -15.67
C LEU A 123 -2.38 -13.85 -15.67
N GLU A 124 -1.90 -14.89 -14.99
CA GLU A 124 -2.61 -16.18 -14.83
C GLU A 124 -3.42 -16.26 -13.52
N SER A 125 -3.37 -15.22 -12.68
CA SER A 125 -4.02 -15.21 -11.36
C SER A 125 -5.54 -15.26 -11.39
N GLY A 126 -6.15 -14.89 -12.53
CA GLY A 126 -7.59 -14.66 -12.65
C GLY A 126 -8.07 -13.37 -11.98
N ALA A 127 -7.16 -12.47 -11.55
CA ALA A 127 -7.52 -11.15 -11.06
C ALA A 127 -8.17 -10.31 -12.16
N SER A 128 -9.21 -9.55 -11.81
CA SER A 128 -9.89 -8.65 -12.74
C SER A 128 -9.18 -7.30 -12.83
N VAL A 129 -8.35 -6.97 -11.84
CA VAL A 129 -7.66 -5.68 -11.72
C VAL A 129 -6.17 -5.92 -11.48
N PHE A 130 -5.33 -5.20 -12.21
CA PHE A 130 -3.90 -5.12 -11.96
C PHE A 130 -3.56 -3.71 -11.49
N SER A 131 -2.84 -3.58 -10.38
CA SER A 131 -2.33 -2.29 -9.93
C SER A 131 -0.82 -2.29 -9.75
N PHE A 132 -0.22 -1.10 -9.85
CA PHE A 132 1.22 -0.96 -9.64
C PHE A 132 1.58 0.39 -9.01
N THR A 133 2.79 0.45 -8.47
CA THR A 133 3.36 1.67 -7.87
C THR A 133 4.86 1.76 -8.15
N PHE A 134 5.45 2.93 -7.93
CA PHE A 134 6.89 3.26 -8.06
C PHE A 134 7.39 3.55 -9.47
N GLY A 135 6.54 3.78 -10.42
CA GLY A 135 6.97 4.12 -11.77
C GLY A 135 5.89 3.91 -12.80
N ILE A 136 6.30 3.80 -14.04
CA ILE A 136 5.48 3.43 -15.19
C ILE A 136 5.92 2.05 -15.66
N LEU A 137 4.96 1.19 -15.96
CA LEU A 137 5.26 -0.14 -16.48
C LEU A 137 5.84 -0.06 -17.90
N PRO A 138 6.70 -0.98 -18.32
CA PRO A 138 7.10 -1.14 -19.71
C PRO A 138 5.87 -1.32 -20.62
N ALA A 139 5.89 -0.74 -21.81
CA ALA A 139 4.76 -0.79 -22.75
C ALA A 139 4.26 -2.22 -23.02
N GLY A 140 5.16 -3.17 -23.25
CA GLY A 140 4.77 -4.56 -23.45
C GLY A 140 4.11 -5.22 -22.23
N ALA A 141 4.37 -4.73 -21.00
CA ALA A 141 3.67 -5.19 -19.80
C ALA A 141 2.24 -4.64 -19.78
N ILE A 142 2.05 -3.37 -20.11
CA ILE A 142 0.72 -2.74 -20.22
C ILE A 142 -0.12 -3.47 -21.27
N GLU A 143 0.43 -3.72 -22.44
CA GLU A 143 -0.22 -4.46 -23.51
C GLU A 143 -0.64 -5.87 -23.07
N ALA A 144 0.25 -6.60 -22.40
CA ALA A 144 -0.03 -7.94 -21.90
C ALA A 144 -1.16 -7.96 -20.84
N ILE A 145 -1.19 -6.98 -19.93
CA ILE A 145 -2.23 -6.83 -18.91
C ILE A 145 -3.59 -6.55 -19.58
N LYS A 146 -3.60 -5.60 -20.53
CA LYS A 146 -4.82 -5.24 -21.26
C LYS A 146 -5.33 -6.37 -22.18
N ALA A 147 -4.45 -7.13 -22.78
CA ALA A 147 -4.81 -8.30 -23.60
C ALA A 147 -5.51 -9.41 -22.76
N ARG A 148 -5.30 -9.44 -21.44
CA ARG A 148 -6.03 -10.31 -20.51
C ARG A 148 -7.35 -9.71 -20.02
N GLY A 149 -7.75 -8.53 -20.50
CA GLY A 149 -8.95 -7.82 -20.08
C GLY A 149 -8.87 -7.29 -18.64
N MET A 150 -7.69 -7.21 -18.04
CA MET A 150 -7.51 -6.70 -16.69
C MET A 150 -7.59 -5.18 -16.67
N PHE A 151 -8.30 -4.62 -15.70
CA PHE A 151 -8.38 -3.19 -15.44
C PHE A 151 -7.08 -2.71 -14.79
N LEU A 152 -6.39 -1.74 -15.40
CA LEU A 152 -5.05 -1.32 -15.01
C LEU A 152 -5.07 -0.04 -14.18
N ILE A 153 -4.47 -0.07 -12.98
CA ILE A 153 -4.42 1.07 -12.04
C ILE A 153 -2.97 1.42 -11.72
N GLY A 154 -2.59 2.70 -11.93
CA GLY A 154 -1.30 3.24 -11.51
C GLY A 154 -1.42 4.13 -10.27
N THR A 155 -0.34 4.28 -9.49
CA THR A 155 -0.31 5.16 -8.31
C THR A 155 0.52 6.39 -8.57
N ALA A 156 -0.07 7.58 -8.35
CA ALA A 156 0.54 8.91 -8.46
C ALA A 156 0.53 9.65 -7.13
N THR A 157 1.52 10.50 -6.92
CA THR A 157 1.64 11.41 -5.78
C THR A 157 1.64 12.89 -6.18
N THR A 158 1.67 13.15 -7.51
CA THR A 158 1.57 14.48 -8.11
C THR A 158 0.68 14.42 -9.36
N VAL A 159 0.27 15.60 -9.84
CA VAL A 159 -0.49 15.73 -11.09
C VAL A 159 0.34 15.28 -12.31
N GLU A 160 1.63 15.57 -12.33
CA GLU A 160 2.53 15.16 -13.43
C GLU A 160 2.64 13.63 -13.51
N GLU A 161 2.76 12.96 -12.36
CA GLU A 161 2.76 11.49 -12.29
C GLU A 161 1.43 10.91 -12.78
N ALA A 162 0.30 11.54 -12.41
CA ALA A 162 -1.02 11.11 -12.86
C ALA A 162 -1.19 11.23 -14.38
N ARG A 163 -0.75 12.34 -14.99
CA ARG A 163 -0.75 12.53 -16.44
C ARG A 163 0.17 11.53 -17.16
N ALA A 164 1.35 11.27 -16.59
CA ALA A 164 2.27 10.30 -17.18
C ALA A 164 1.70 8.87 -17.14
N LEU A 165 0.99 8.50 -16.10
CA LEU A 165 0.29 7.22 -15.99
C LEU A 165 -0.87 7.13 -16.99
N GLU A 166 -1.68 8.18 -17.10
CA GLU A 166 -2.78 8.26 -18.08
C GLU A 166 -2.26 8.13 -19.51
N ALA A 167 -1.21 8.89 -19.85
CA ALA A 167 -0.57 8.81 -21.17
C ALA A 167 0.03 7.42 -21.46
N ALA A 168 0.48 6.70 -20.44
CA ALA A 168 0.92 5.31 -20.56
C ALA A 168 -0.25 4.33 -20.74
N GLY A 169 -1.49 4.76 -20.56
CA GLY A 169 -2.70 4.01 -20.85
C GLY A 169 -3.27 3.25 -19.65
N VAL A 170 -3.10 3.71 -18.41
CA VAL A 170 -3.84 3.14 -17.26
C VAL A 170 -5.34 3.45 -17.37
N ASP A 171 -6.16 2.60 -16.77
CA ASP A 171 -7.63 2.76 -16.76
C ASP A 171 -8.13 3.58 -15.55
N ALA A 172 -7.30 3.74 -14.51
CA ALA A 172 -7.55 4.61 -13.36
C ALA A 172 -6.23 4.97 -12.65
N VAL A 173 -6.26 6.05 -11.87
CA VAL A 173 -5.11 6.53 -11.09
C VAL A 173 -5.46 6.57 -9.60
N VAL A 174 -4.61 5.98 -8.75
CA VAL A 174 -4.64 6.21 -7.31
C VAL A 174 -3.88 7.50 -7.00
N ALA A 175 -4.58 8.52 -6.51
CA ALA A 175 -3.99 9.74 -5.97
C ALA A 175 -3.59 9.51 -4.50
N GLN A 176 -2.31 9.22 -4.26
CA GLN A 176 -1.80 8.90 -2.94
C GLN A 176 -1.35 10.16 -2.20
N GLY A 177 -2.16 10.64 -1.27
CA GLY A 177 -1.84 11.77 -0.40
C GLY A 177 -0.72 11.45 0.61
N SER A 178 -0.13 12.50 1.17
CA SER A 178 1.00 12.41 2.11
C SER A 178 0.65 11.75 3.44
N GLU A 179 -0.63 11.64 3.77
CA GLU A 179 -1.14 10.98 4.97
C GLU A 179 -1.09 9.44 4.88
N ALA A 180 -0.90 8.90 3.68
CA ALA A 180 -0.88 7.45 3.46
C ALA A 180 0.22 6.76 4.27
N GLY A 181 -0.12 5.61 4.83
CA GLY A 181 0.84 4.69 5.46
C GLY A 181 1.69 3.93 4.45
N ALA A 182 2.77 3.31 4.92
CA ALA A 182 3.76 2.61 4.11
C ALA A 182 4.47 3.49 3.08
N HIS A 183 4.99 2.90 1.99
CA HIS A 183 5.82 3.58 1.02
C HIS A 183 5.10 4.68 0.25
N ARG A 184 5.80 5.80 0.04
CA ARG A 184 5.37 6.80 -0.94
C ARG A 184 5.54 6.25 -2.36
N GLY A 185 4.50 6.41 -3.17
CA GLY A 185 4.47 5.96 -4.56
C GLY A 185 5.30 6.83 -5.52
N THR A 186 5.77 7.99 -5.09
CA THR A 186 6.48 9.01 -5.88
C THR A 186 7.55 8.41 -6.80
N PHE A 187 7.55 8.81 -8.09
CA PHE A 187 8.49 8.27 -9.06
C PHE A 187 9.08 9.30 -10.05
N ALA A 188 8.43 10.43 -10.25
CA ALA A 188 8.85 11.45 -11.22
C ALA A 188 9.17 12.81 -10.58
N ALA A 189 8.78 13.02 -9.32
CA ALA A 189 9.04 14.24 -8.58
C ALA A 189 10.07 14.02 -7.47
N ASP A 190 10.64 15.11 -6.95
CA ASP A 190 11.35 15.10 -5.69
C ASP A 190 10.39 14.66 -4.57
N PHE A 191 10.91 13.82 -3.67
CA PHE A 191 10.08 13.22 -2.63
C PHE A 191 9.45 14.27 -1.69
N GLU A 192 10.20 15.29 -1.28
CA GLU A 192 9.71 16.33 -0.38
C GLU A 192 8.69 17.23 -1.07
N ALA A 193 8.92 17.55 -2.34
CA ALA A 193 7.98 18.32 -3.16
C ALA A 193 6.66 17.56 -3.40
N ALA A 194 6.70 16.22 -3.46
CA ALA A 194 5.54 15.37 -3.65
C ALA A 194 4.72 15.11 -2.36
N MET A 195 5.02 15.79 -1.25
CA MET A 195 4.31 15.63 0.02
C MET A 195 3.00 16.43 0.06
N ILE A 196 2.12 16.19 -0.90
CA ILE A 196 0.81 16.83 -1.04
C ILE A 196 -0.23 16.03 -0.27
N GLY A 197 -1.03 16.70 0.57
CA GLY A 197 -2.13 16.08 1.33
C GLY A 197 -3.29 15.63 0.43
N THR A 198 -4.02 14.61 0.85
CA THR A 198 -5.12 13.99 0.08
C THR A 198 -6.20 15.01 -0.32
N MET A 199 -6.56 15.93 0.59
CA MET A 199 -7.55 16.98 0.35
C MET A 199 -7.17 17.93 -0.79
N ALA A 200 -5.87 18.21 -0.95
CA ALA A 200 -5.36 19.06 -2.01
C ALA A 200 -5.03 18.28 -3.29
N LEU A 201 -4.53 17.03 -3.16
CA LEU A 201 -4.08 16.26 -4.30
C LEU A 201 -5.23 15.74 -5.15
N VAL A 202 -6.26 15.17 -4.52
CA VAL A 202 -7.36 14.49 -5.22
C VAL A 202 -8.06 15.39 -6.25
N PRO A 203 -8.53 16.61 -5.93
CA PRO A 203 -9.22 17.45 -6.90
C PRO A 203 -8.28 17.87 -8.05
N GLN A 204 -7.01 18.18 -7.77
CA GLN A 204 -6.05 18.53 -8.81
C GLN A 204 -5.80 17.39 -9.79
N VAL A 205 -5.73 16.15 -9.30
CA VAL A 205 -5.60 14.97 -10.17
C VAL A 205 -6.90 14.72 -10.93
N ALA A 206 -8.07 14.83 -10.28
CA ALA A 206 -9.38 14.63 -10.91
C ALA A 206 -9.63 15.63 -12.06
N ASP A 207 -9.19 16.87 -11.91
CA ASP A 207 -9.28 17.89 -12.97
C ASP A 207 -8.25 17.68 -14.11
N ALA A 208 -7.17 16.96 -13.84
CA ALA A 208 -6.03 16.85 -14.76
C ALA A 208 -6.06 15.63 -15.69
N VAL A 209 -6.84 14.56 -15.33
CA VAL A 209 -6.89 13.31 -16.10
C VAL A 209 -8.34 12.89 -16.36
N PRO A 210 -8.66 12.33 -17.55
CA PRO A 210 -10.02 11.88 -17.86
C PRO A 210 -10.38 10.51 -17.26
N VAL A 211 -9.40 9.77 -16.73
CA VAL A 211 -9.61 8.46 -16.14
C VAL A 211 -10.08 8.57 -14.68
N PRO A 212 -10.86 7.61 -14.16
CA PRO A 212 -11.28 7.60 -12.76
C PRO A 212 -10.13 7.76 -11.78
N VAL A 213 -10.31 8.61 -10.76
CA VAL A 213 -9.34 8.83 -9.69
C VAL A 213 -9.79 8.10 -8.43
N ILE A 214 -8.84 7.46 -7.75
CA ILE A 214 -9.03 6.74 -6.49
C ILE A 214 -8.27 7.50 -5.41
N ALA A 215 -8.98 8.03 -4.41
CA ALA A 215 -8.33 8.73 -3.30
C ALA A 215 -7.68 7.74 -2.33
N SER A 216 -6.44 8.00 -1.91
CA SER A 216 -5.75 7.18 -0.93
C SER A 216 -4.91 8.04 0.02
N GLY A 217 -5.02 7.80 1.33
CA GLY A 217 -4.29 8.52 2.37
C GLY A 217 -5.21 9.16 3.39
N GLY A 218 -5.03 8.83 4.68
CA GLY A 218 -5.79 9.40 5.79
C GLY A 218 -7.25 8.98 5.92
N ILE A 219 -7.81 8.26 4.95
CA ILE A 219 -9.22 7.84 4.92
C ILE A 219 -9.40 6.62 5.82
N MET A 220 -10.30 6.72 6.82
CA MET A 220 -10.50 5.67 7.83
C MET A 220 -11.98 5.36 8.12
N ASP A 221 -12.90 6.22 7.70
CA ASP A 221 -14.35 6.08 7.93
C ASP A 221 -15.16 6.65 6.78
N GLY A 222 -16.52 6.57 6.89
CA GLY A 222 -17.43 7.05 5.86
C GLY A 222 -17.37 8.55 5.59
N ARG A 223 -16.90 9.37 6.55
CA ARG A 223 -16.71 10.82 6.34
C ARG A 223 -15.61 11.07 5.32
N GLY A 224 -14.49 10.33 5.45
CA GLY A 224 -13.38 10.42 4.51
C GLY A 224 -13.74 9.91 3.12
N ILE A 225 -14.56 8.85 3.02
CA ILE A 225 -15.06 8.35 1.72
C ILE A 225 -15.96 9.40 1.06
N ALA A 226 -16.93 9.96 1.79
CA ALA A 226 -17.82 10.99 1.27
C ALA A 226 -17.06 12.25 0.81
N ALA A 227 -16.05 12.68 1.58
CA ALA A 227 -15.18 13.78 1.22
C ALA A 227 -14.37 13.48 -0.06
N ALA A 228 -13.78 12.27 -0.18
CA ALA A 228 -13.05 11.85 -1.37
C ALA A 228 -13.93 11.90 -2.63
N LEU A 229 -15.18 11.40 -2.55
CA LEU A 229 -16.14 11.46 -3.65
C LEU A 229 -16.50 12.91 -4.01
N ALA A 230 -16.71 13.78 -3.00
CA ALA A 230 -16.98 15.20 -3.21
C ALA A 230 -15.80 15.94 -3.87
N LEU A 231 -14.57 15.48 -3.67
CA LEU A 231 -13.35 15.99 -4.31
C LEU A 231 -13.14 15.46 -5.75
N GLY A 232 -14.06 14.66 -6.27
CA GLY A 232 -13.98 14.10 -7.63
C GLY A 232 -13.41 12.70 -7.73
N ALA A 233 -13.08 12.03 -6.62
CA ALA A 233 -12.68 10.63 -6.66
C ALA A 233 -13.85 9.70 -7.01
N SER A 234 -13.55 8.58 -7.66
CA SER A 234 -14.51 7.51 -7.96
C SER A 234 -14.50 6.38 -6.95
N ALA A 235 -13.51 6.32 -6.06
CA ALA A 235 -13.43 5.39 -4.93
C ALA A 235 -12.42 5.88 -3.89
N ALA A 236 -12.46 5.28 -2.70
CA ALA A 236 -11.47 5.46 -1.65
C ALA A 236 -10.69 4.17 -1.41
N GLN A 237 -9.35 4.24 -1.51
CA GLN A 237 -8.45 3.15 -1.19
C GLN A 237 -7.88 3.34 0.21
N MET A 238 -8.08 2.34 1.08
CA MET A 238 -7.70 2.39 2.47
C MET A 238 -6.77 1.23 2.84
N GLY A 239 -5.66 1.53 3.51
CA GLY A 239 -4.72 0.52 4.04
C GLY A 239 -4.90 0.33 5.54
N THR A 240 -4.58 1.35 6.34
CA THR A 240 -4.52 1.29 7.80
C THR A 240 -5.84 0.80 8.43
N ALA A 241 -6.98 1.18 7.86
CA ALA A 241 -8.29 0.74 8.33
C ALA A 241 -8.47 -0.79 8.28
N PHE A 242 -7.88 -1.45 7.27
CA PHE A 242 -7.94 -2.88 7.08
C PHE A 242 -6.84 -3.65 7.85
N LEU A 243 -5.77 -2.99 8.29
CA LEU A 243 -4.68 -3.66 9.03
C LEU A 243 -5.13 -4.22 10.39
N THR A 244 -6.12 -3.62 11.01
CA THR A 244 -6.65 -4.07 12.30
C THR A 244 -7.83 -5.04 12.18
N CYS A 245 -8.22 -5.42 10.96
CA CYS A 245 -9.20 -6.48 10.75
C CYS A 245 -8.68 -7.82 11.27
N ASP A 246 -9.60 -8.66 11.73
CA ASP A 246 -9.25 -9.98 12.29
C ASP A 246 -8.51 -10.83 11.24
N GLU A 247 -8.90 -10.73 9.98
CA GLU A 247 -8.35 -11.47 8.84
C GLU A 247 -6.99 -10.94 8.34
N ALA A 248 -6.56 -9.73 8.76
CA ALA A 248 -5.28 -9.17 8.32
C ALA A 248 -4.08 -9.92 8.92
N GLY A 249 -3.09 -10.23 8.09
CA GLY A 249 -1.96 -11.10 8.45
C GLY A 249 -0.77 -10.39 9.12
N ILE A 250 -0.93 -9.16 9.61
CA ILE A 250 0.14 -8.50 10.37
C ILE A 250 0.27 -9.07 11.78
N PRO A 251 1.48 -9.03 12.40
CA PRO A 251 1.69 -9.48 13.78
C PRO A 251 0.76 -8.77 14.78
N ASP A 252 0.33 -9.48 15.84
CA ASP A 252 -0.51 -8.88 16.89
C ASP A 252 0.12 -7.66 17.54
N ALA A 253 1.45 -7.64 17.70
CA ALA A 253 2.18 -6.47 18.20
C ALA A 253 2.01 -5.24 17.28
N HIS A 254 1.87 -5.44 15.96
CA HIS A 254 1.59 -4.35 15.02
C HIS A 254 0.11 -3.91 15.12
N LYS A 255 -0.85 -4.84 15.21
CA LYS A 255 -2.27 -4.50 15.44
C LYS A 255 -2.44 -3.72 16.74
N ALA A 256 -1.80 -4.14 17.82
CA ALA A 256 -1.82 -3.45 19.10
C ALA A 256 -1.21 -2.04 19.01
N ALA A 257 -0.09 -1.88 18.30
CA ALA A 257 0.54 -0.58 18.10
C ALA A 257 -0.39 0.37 17.33
N ILE A 258 -1.09 -0.10 16.28
CA ILE A 258 -2.06 0.71 15.54
C ILE A 258 -3.22 1.14 16.44
N LEU A 259 -3.79 0.21 17.22
CA LEU A 259 -4.95 0.48 18.08
C LEU A 259 -4.61 1.42 19.24
N GLY A 260 -3.35 1.44 19.70
CA GLY A 260 -2.87 2.33 20.76
C GLY A 260 -2.32 3.67 20.29
N ALA A 261 -2.10 3.85 18.98
CA ALA A 261 -1.42 5.01 18.46
C ALA A 261 -2.29 6.28 18.43
N ARG A 262 -1.62 7.43 18.64
CA ARG A 262 -2.22 8.76 18.50
C ARG A 262 -1.96 9.33 17.10
N GLU A 263 -2.73 10.33 16.71
CA GLU A 263 -2.70 10.98 15.39
C GLU A 263 -1.33 11.57 15.00
N HIS A 264 -0.51 11.97 15.97
CA HIS A 264 0.80 12.58 15.77
C HIS A 264 1.98 11.60 15.87
N GLU A 265 1.72 10.31 16.11
CA GLU A 265 2.78 9.32 16.34
C GLU A 265 3.28 8.63 15.06
N THR A 266 2.79 9.02 13.89
CA THR A 266 3.31 8.52 12.62
C THR A 266 4.33 9.50 12.01
N ARG A 267 5.39 8.96 11.44
CA ARG A 267 6.45 9.71 10.77
C ARG A 267 6.91 8.99 9.50
N LEU A 268 7.43 9.76 8.54
CA LEU A 268 8.17 9.21 7.42
C LEU A 268 9.53 8.73 7.86
N THR A 269 9.97 7.62 7.30
CA THR A 269 11.26 6.99 7.60
C THR A 269 11.82 6.26 6.39
N ARG A 270 13.14 6.19 6.30
CA ARG A 270 13.90 5.33 5.39
C ARG A 270 14.55 4.14 6.11
N ALA A 271 14.49 4.10 7.46
CA ALA A 271 15.21 3.18 8.31
C ALA A 271 15.01 1.70 7.93
N PHE A 272 13.81 1.30 7.54
CA PHE A 272 13.49 -0.09 7.25
C PHE A 272 13.75 -0.50 5.80
N SER A 273 13.54 0.38 4.84
CA SER A 273 13.55 -0.01 3.42
C SER A 273 14.50 0.80 2.54
N GLY A 274 14.98 1.95 3.02
CA GLY A 274 15.76 2.89 2.21
C GLY A 274 14.88 3.82 1.34
N ARG A 275 13.58 3.51 1.18
CA ARG A 275 12.61 4.35 0.49
C ARG A 275 11.67 5.01 1.51
N PRO A 276 11.29 6.28 1.31
CA PRO A 276 10.39 6.96 2.23
C PRO A 276 9.07 6.21 2.42
N ALA A 277 8.74 5.93 3.68
CA ALA A 277 7.53 5.23 4.08
C ALA A 277 7.02 5.77 5.41
N ARG A 278 5.69 5.84 5.60
CA ARG A 278 5.09 6.31 6.85
C ARG A 278 4.73 5.14 7.76
N GLY A 279 5.14 5.26 9.01
CA GLY A 279 4.80 4.30 10.07
C GLY A 279 4.75 4.94 11.44
N ILE A 280 4.24 4.19 12.43
CA ILE A 280 4.26 4.57 13.84
C ILE A 280 5.71 4.59 14.31
N VAL A 281 6.09 5.68 14.98
CA VAL A 281 7.45 5.90 15.45
C VAL A 281 7.81 4.89 16.54
N ASN A 282 8.85 4.13 16.32
CA ASN A 282 9.39 3.19 17.29
C ASN A 282 10.88 3.43 17.57
N ARG A 283 11.47 2.60 18.42
CA ARG A 283 12.88 2.70 18.80
C ARG A 283 13.81 2.60 17.60
N PHE A 284 13.60 1.60 16.72
CA PHE A 284 14.45 1.39 15.55
C PHE A 284 14.49 2.61 14.63
N MET A 285 13.33 3.23 14.34
CA MET A 285 13.28 4.45 13.54
C MET A 285 14.06 5.60 14.17
N ARG A 286 13.92 5.79 15.49
CA ARG A 286 14.60 6.90 16.19
C ARG A 286 16.11 6.71 16.21
N GLU A 287 16.58 5.51 16.48
CA GLU A 287 18.00 5.23 16.63
C GLU A 287 18.72 5.12 15.28
N VAL A 288 18.10 4.48 14.28
CA VAL A 288 18.71 4.34 12.94
C VAL A 288 18.78 5.69 12.20
N GLU A 289 17.77 6.54 12.37
CA GLU A 289 17.76 7.89 11.77
C GLU A 289 18.32 8.99 12.71
N GLY A 290 18.96 8.61 13.80
CA GLY A 290 19.64 9.50 14.72
C GLY A 290 20.96 10.07 14.16
N PRO A 291 21.77 10.72 15.00
CA PRO A 291 23.04 11.29 14.57
C PRO A 291 23.92 10.29 13.81
N GLY A 292 24.53 10.75 12.71
CA GLY A 292 25.35 9.90 11.83
C GLY A 292 24.53 9.05 10.83
N ALA A 293 23.22 9.21 10.73
CA ALA A 293 22.38 8.50 9.78
C ALA A 293 22.69 8.76 8.29
N PRO A 294 23.13 9.97 7.86
CA PRO A 294 23.53 10.17 6.48
C PRO A 294 24.63 9.19 6.06
N GLY A 295 24.38 8.41 5.00
CA GLY A 295 25.28 7.35 4.51
C GLY A 295 25.19 6.00 5.23
N ALA A 296 24.46 5.89 6.35
CA ALA A 296 24.27 4.64 7.09
C ALA A 296 22.92 3.94 6.82
N ILE A 297 22.18 4.38 5.81
CA ILE A 297 20.95 3.74 5.32
C ILE A 297 21.13 3.44 3.83
N LEU A 298 21.04 2.17 3.47
CA LEU A 298 21.18 1.72 2.09
C LEU A 298 19.99 2.18 1.22
N PRO A 299 20.18 2.40 -0.09
CA PRO A 299 19.06 2.65 -0.99
C PRO A 299 18.13 1.43 -1.06
N TYR A 300 16.85 1.69 -1.42
CA TYR A 300 15.90 0.61 -1.73
C TYR A 300 16.35 -0.13 -3.00
N PRO A 301 16.27 -1.47 -3.07
CA PRO A 301 15.72 -2.38 -2.07
C PRO A 301 16.74 -2.95 -1.07
N LEU A 302 18.02 -2.55 -1.12
CA LEU A 302 19.08 -3.12 -0.28
C LEU A 302 18.77 -3.00 1.22
N GLN A 303 18.36 -1.82 1.68
CA GLN A 303 17.96 -1.63 3.08
C GLN A 303 16.78 -2.53 3.48
N ASN A 304 15.81 -2.69 2.59
CA ASN A 304 14.67 -3.58 2.84
C ASN A 304 15.09 -5.04 3.05
N VAL A 305 16.06 -5.50 2.25
CA VAL A 305 16.62 -6.86 2.38
C VAL A 305 17.46 -6.98 3.65
N LEU A 306 18.31 -5.99 3.94
CA LEU A 306 19.15 -5.94 5.14
C LEU A 306 18.34 -6.04 6.43
N THR A 307 17.21 -5.31 6.51
CA THR A 307 16.38 -5.27 7.73
C THR A 307 15.32 -6.38 7.80
N ARG A 308 15.12 -7.17 6.75
CA ARG A 308 14.10 -8.23 6.74
C ARG A 308 14.31 -9.29 7.81
N PRO A 309 15.51 -9.85 8.02
CA PRO A 309 15.75 -10.83 9.10
C PRO A 309 15.40 -10.28 10.48
N LEU A 310 15.79 -9.04 10.76
CA LEU A 310 15.50 -8.33 12.00
C LEU A 310 13.98 -8.19 12.23
N ARG A 311 13.23 -7.71 11.23
CA ARG A 311 11.77 -7.56 11.32
C ARG A 311 11.06 -8.92 11.48
N THR A 312 11.58 -9.97 10.84
CA THR A 312 11.05 -11.34 10.96
C THR A 312 11.26 -11.89 12.38
N ALA A 313 12.46 -11.72 12.95
CA ALA A 313 12.74 -12.13 14.32
C ALA A 313 11.91 -11.35 15.35
N ALA A 314 11.80 -10.03 15.15
CA ALA A 314 10.98 -9.16 15.98
C ALA A 314 9.50 -9.57 15.97
N ALA A 315 8.96 -9.93 14.81
CA ALA A 315 7.58 -10.42 14.70
C ALA A 315 7.35 -11.69 15.50
N LYS A 316 8.27 -12.65 15.43
CA LYS A 316 8.21 -13.91 16.20
C LYS A 316 8.32 -13.70 17.72
N GLN A 317 9.04 -12.65 18.12
CA GLN A 317 9.29 -12.32 19.54
C GLN A 317 8.28 -11.28 20.09
N GLY A 318 7.33 -10.80 19.28
CA GLY A 318 6.37 -9.76 19.69
C GLY A 318 7.01 -8.38 19.96
N ARG A 319 8.20 -8.12 19.39
CA ARG A 319 9.02 -6.92 19.62
C ARG A 319 8.61 -5.79 18.66
N ALA A 320 7.57 -5.02 19.03
CA ALA A 320 7.04 -3.91 18.20
C ALA A 320 8.09 -2.83 17.88
N GLU A 321 9.06 -2.62 18.77
CA GLU A 321 10.11 -1.62 18.60
C GLU A 321 11.03 -1.84 17.41
N PHE A 322 11.01 -3.04 16.79
CA PHE A 322 11.81 -3.39 15.61
C PHE A 322 10.95 -3.77 14.39
N LEU A 323 9.63 -3.64 14.48
CA LEU A 323 8.73 -3.86 13.34
C LEU A 323 8.61 -2.62 12.48
N SER A 324 8.45 -2.80 11.18
CA SER A 324 8.00 -1.74 10.30
C SER A 324 6.50 -1.50 10.51
N LEU A 325 6.17 -0.68 11.50
CA LEU A 325 4.80 -0.41 11.95
C LEU A 325 4.09 0.54 10.97
N TRP A 326 3.92 0.10 9.72
CA TRP A 326 3.31 0.92 8.68
C TRP A 326 1.88 1.31 9.04
N ALA A 327 1.62 2.62 9.06
CA ALA A 327 0.31 3.19 9.32
C ALA A 327 0.25 4.63 8.82
N GLY A 328 -0.91 5.07 8.32
CA GLY A 328 -1.18 6.44 7.91
C GLY A 328 -1.56 7.35 9.07
N GLN A 329 -1.70 8.65 8.79
CA GLN A 329 -2.03 9.65 9.82
C GLN A 329 -3.42 9.50 10.44
N GLY A 330 -4.34 8.78 9.79
CA GLY A 330 -5.65 8.46 10.36
C GLY A 330 -5.62 7.34 11.43
N VAL A 331 -4.45 6.90 11.87
CA VAL A 331 -4.24 5.73 12.73
C VAL A 331 -5.12 5.70 13.99
N ARG A 332 -5.36 6.85 14.64
CA ARG A 332 -6.21 6.96 15.84
C ARG A 332 -7.66 6.51 15.61
N MET A 333 -8.14 6.50 14.38
CA MET A 333 -9.50 6.03 14.05
C MET A 333 -9.59 4.52 13.81
N ALA A 334 -8.48 3.79 13.91
CA ALA A 334 -8.45 2.34 13.72
C ALA A 334 -9.31 1.62 14.76
N ARG A 335 -9.99 0.56 14.32
CA ARG A 335 -10.84 -0.29 15.17
C ARG A 335 -10.61 -1.74 14.82
N ARG A 336 -10.69 -2.62 15.81
CA ARG A 336 -10.67 -4.07 15.59
C ARG A 336 -12.07 -4.56 15.25
N GLN A 337 -12.21 -5.23 14.11
CA GLN A 337 -13.47 -5.81 13.61
C GLN A 337 -13.16 -6.75 12.44
N SER A 338 -14.16 -7.51 11.97
CA SER A 338 -14.02 -8.25 10.72
C SER A 338 -13.94 -7.31 9.51
N ALA A 339 -13.33 -7.76 8.42
CA ALA A 339 -13.29 -6.98 7.18
C ALA A 339 -14.68 -6.75 6.58
N ALA A 340 -15.57 -7.70 6.71
CA ALA A 340 -16.96 -7.58 6.25
C ALA A 340 -17.70 -6.50 7.03
N ASP A 341 -17.59 -6.48 8.38
CA ASP A 341 -18.20 -5.45 9.23
C ASP A 341 -17.61 -4.07 8.94
N LEU A 342 -16.30 -4.00 8.69
CA LEU A 342 -15.66 -2.75 8.28
C LEU A 342 -16.28 -2.20 7.00
N VAL A 343 -16.38 -3.00 5.94
CA VAL A 343 -16.94 -2.57 4.65
C VAL A 343 -18.40 -2.13 4.81
N ALA A 344 -19.22 -2.92 5.51
CA ALA A 344 -20.64 -2.59 5.76
C ALA A 344 -20.78 -1.26 6.52
N ARG A 345 -19.98 -1.06 7.57
CA ARG A 345 -19.97 0.18 8.35
C ARG A 345 -19.53 1.37 7.50
N LEU A 346 -18.44 1.25 6.75
CA LEU A 346 -17.92 2.31 5.89
C LEU A 346 -18.94 2.75 4.84
N ALA A 347 -19.63 1.79 4.20
CA ALA A 347 -20.66 2.06 3.22
C ALA A 347 -21.85 2.82 3.85
N THR A 348 -22.35 2.33 5.00
CA THR A 348 -23.47 2.95 5.74
C THR A 348 -23.12 4.37 6.20
N GLU A 349 -21.93 4.56 6.77
CA GLU A 349 -21.44 5.88 7.22
C GLU A 349 -21.31 6.86 6.05
N ALA A 350 -20.72 6.43 4.92
CA ALA A 350 -20.54 7.28 3.74
C ALA A 350 -21.88 7.74 3.16
N GLU A 351 -22.84 6.81 3.00
CA GLU A 351 -24.19 7.15 2.56
C GLU A 351 -24.91 8.12 3.51
N ALA A 352 -24.74 7.94 4.82
CA ALA A 352 -25.33 8.82 5.82
C ALA A 352 -24.77 10.25 5.73
N VAL A 353 -23.45 10.38 5.51
CA VAL A 353 -22.80 11.68 5.33
C VAL A 353 -23.30 12.38 4.07
N VAL A 354 -23.35 11.66 2.93
CA VAL A 354 -23.83 12.23 1.66
C VAL A 354 -25.29 12.70 1.78
N ARG A 355 -26.18 11.87 2.38
CA ARG A 355 -27.58 12.27 2.61
C ARG A 355 -27.67 13.49 3.50
N ARG A 356 -26.91 13.60 4.58
CA ARG A 356 -26.92 14.73 5.50
C ARG A 356 -26.48 16.02 4.79
N VAL A 357 -25.42 15.98 4.00
CA VAL A 357 -24.94 17.17 3.25
C VAL A 357 -25.96 17.59 2.21
N ALA A 358 -26.55 16.66 1.46
CA ALA A 358 -27.57 16.95 0.46
C ALA A 358 -28.85 17.52 1.08
N ALA A 359 -29.22 17.13 2.31
CA ALA A 359 -30.40 17.67 3.02
C ALA A 359 -30.16 19.06 3.65
N SER A 360 -28.91 19.51 3.72
CA SER A 360 -28.51 20.81 4.28
C SER A 360 -28.28 21.87 3.19
N ALA A 361 -28.30 21.46 1.91
CA ALA A 361 -28.18 22.32 0.73
C ALA A 361 -29.57 22.66 0.18
#